data_e6b6244cf4486c0bf46bd974c67145cd
#
_entry.id   e6b6244cf4486c0bf46bd974c67145cd
#
_cell.length_a   1.000
_cell.length_b   1.000
_cell.length_c   1.000
_cell.angle_alpha   90.00
_cell.angle_beta   90.00
_cell.angle_gamma   90.00
#
_symmetry.space_group_name_H-M   'P 1'
#
loop_
_entity.id
_entity.type
_entity.pdbx_description
1 polymer ?
#
loop_
_entity_poly.entity_id
_entity_poly.type
_entity_poly.pdbx_seq_one_letter_code
_entity_poly.pdbx_strand_id
1 'polypeptide(L)'
;MTFLITHGWIWFCIAFGVMLTTMFIMNLQSRKFYTQDVVLRKFSIIDLEFPVSAQDLVNIIKGIYALPGGQSQKTLRSLRGQLYVDFLFMPAAYIGVFLLCMQVSSKMSSFGQDVFAVLGWLQAISWICDIIENIYLLNKIRAEPPVSTLPAHRAFGWLEIFKWGFALIGAVCSASALFYFWLTGLYSPDSLLYLLIIVVEIGVFLIAIKKA
;
A
#
# COMPACT_ATOMS: atom_id res chain seq x y z
N MET A 1 -26.02 -0.45 3.01
CA MET A 1 -25.38 -0.98 1.79
C MET A 1 -25.74 -0.15 0.54
N THR A 2 -27.00 0.20 0.34
CA THR A 2 -27.47 1.01 -0.82
C THR A 2 -26.72 2.33 -1.00
N PHE A 3 -26.42 3.07 0.07
CA PHE A 3 -25.68 4.33 0.02
C PHE A 3 -24.25 4.18 -0.56
N LEU A 4 -23.54 3.12 -0.17
CA LEU A 4 -22.19 2.83 -0.67
C LEU A 4 -22.19 2.47 -2.15
N ILE A 5 -23.23 1.81 -2.64
CA ILE A 5 -23.36 1.46 -4.06
C ILE A 5 -23.65 2.71 -4.89
N THR A 6 -24.56 3.58 -4.43
CA THR A 6 -24.96 4.78 -5.16
C THR A 6 -23.85 5.82 -5.27
N HIS A 7 -23.02 5.98 -4.22
CA HIS A 7 -21.94 6.97 -4.17
C HIS A 7 -20.54 6.34 -4.24
N GLY A 8 -20.43 5.04 -4.50
CA GLY A 8 -19.20 4.29 -4.44
C GLY A 8 -18.09 4.84 -5.34
N TRP A 9 -18.44 5.34 -6.53
CA TRP A 9 -17.49 5.94 -7.45
C TRP A 9 -16.87 7.23 -6.91
N ILE A 10 -17.67 8.09 -6.28
CA ILE A 10 -17.16 9.34 -5.67
C ILE A 10 -16.17 8.99 -4.56
N TRP A 11 -16.55 8.07 -3.67
CA TRP A 11 -15.69 7.63 -2.58
C TRP A 11 -14.43 6.94 -3.07
N PHE A 12 -14.54 6.18 -4.18
CA PHE A 12 -13.37 5.57 -4.81
C PHE A 12 -12.40 6.63 -5.33
N CYS A 13 -12.86 7.65 -6.08
CA CYS A 13 -11.99 8.72 -6.57
C CYS A 13 -11.33 9.47 -5.40
N ILE A 14 -12.07 9.79 -4.33
CA ILE A 14 -11.49 10.42 -3.14
C ILE A 14 -10.39 9.53 -2.53
N ALA A 15 -10.67 8.24 -2.30
CA ALA A 15 -9.71 7.31 -1.74
C ALA A 15 -8.48 7.16 -2.65
N PHE A 16 -8.69 7.08 -3.96
CA PHE A 16 -7.64 6.97 -4.96
C PHE A 16 -6.74 8.21 -4.99
N GLY A 17 -7.32 9.41 -4.94
CA GLY A 17 -6.58 10.67 -4.84
C GLY A 17 -5.74 10.78 -3.56
N VAL A 18 -6.30 10.36 -2.41
CA VAL A 18 -5.55 10.28 -1.14
C VAL A 18 -4.41 9.27 -1.25
N MET A 19 -4.66 8.09 -1.83
CA MET A 19 -3.66 7.05 -2.06
C MET A 19 -2.49 7.57 -2.91
N LEU A 20 -2.77 8.22 -4.04
CA LEU A 20 -1.74 8.78 -4.92
C LEU A 20 -0.95 9.90 -4.24
N THR A 21 -1.62 10.76 -3.48
CA THR A 21 -0.97 11.86 -2.75
C THR A 21 -0.03 11.34 -1.67
N THR A 22 -0.45 10.37 -0.88
CA THR A 22 0.38 9.75 0.15
C THR A 22 1.54 8.96 -0.46
N MET A 23 1.31 8.24 -1.56
CA MET A 23 2.35 7.56 -2.34
C MET A 23 3.41 8.54 -2.85
N PHE A 24 3.01 9.72 -3.34
CA PHE A 24 3.94 10.76 -3.74
C PHE A 24 4.82 11.24 -2.57
N ILE A 25 4.21 11.51 -1.41
CA ILE A 25 4.95 11.91 -0.20
C ILE A 25 5.94 10.82 0.23
N MET A 26 5.52 9.55 0.24
CA MET A 26 6.37 8.41 0.56
C MET A 26 7.55 8.28 -0.41
N ASN A 27 7.32 8.50 -1.71
CA ASN A 27 8.38 8.51 -2.71
C ASN A 27 9.44 9.60 -2.43
N LEU A 28 9.02 10.81 -2.04
CA LEU A 28 9.96 11.86 -1.65
C LEU A 28 10.81 11.49 -0.42
N GLN A 29 10.22 10.77 0.53
CA GLN A 29 10.92 10.32 1.73
C GLN A 29 11.90 9.18 1.42
N SER A 30 11.53 8.23 0.56
CA SER A 30 12.35 7.08 0.18
C SER A 30 13.67 7.47 -0.51
N ARG A 31 13.73 8.64 -1.13
CA ARG A 31 14.97 9.17 -1.73
C ARG A 31 16.10 9.37 -0.73
N LYS A 32 15.79 9.43 0.56
CA LYS A 32 16.73 9.65 1.67
C LYS A 32 17.10 8.36 2.39
N PHE A 33 16.73 7.19 1.87
CA PHE A 33 17.00 5.90 2.48
C PHE A 33 18.39 5.40 2.11
N TYR A 34 19.29 5.50 3.07
CA TYR A 34 20.66 5.02 2.96
C TYR A 34 21.00 4.12 4.13
N THR A 35 21.80 3.13 3.87
CA THR A 35 22.40 2.24 4.86
C THR A 35 23.88 2.07 4.55
N GLN A 36 24.70 1.82 5.56
CA GLN A 36 26.13 1.58 5.42
C GLN A 36 26.45 0.17 5.95
N ASP A 37 26.90 -0.68 5.04
CA ASP A 37 27.53 -1.94 5.37
C ASP A 37 29.06 -1.79 5.16
N VAL A 38 29.63 -2.43 4.18
CA VAL A 38 30.99 -2.14 3.71
C VAL A 38 31.01 -0.87 2.87
N VAL A 39 29.95 -0.64 2.10
CA VAL A 39 29.77 0.52 1.23
C VAL A 39 28.43 1.22 1.53
N LEU A 40 28.40 2.54 1.36
CA LEU A 40 27.15 3.31 1.42
C LEU A 40 26.22 2.87 0.27
N ARG A 41 25.04 2.36 0.58
CA ARG A 41 24.02 1.96 -0.41
C ARG A 41 22.65 2.55 -0.12
N LYS A 42 21.86 2.72 -1.17
CA LYS A 42 20.41 2.99 -1.04
C LYS A 42 19.68 1.68 -0.73
N PHE A 43 18.60 1.79 0.02
CA PHE A 43 17.64 0.72 0.20
C PHE A 43 16.21 1.25 -0.01
N SER A 44 15.25 0.36 -0.19
CA SER A 44 13.83 0.66 -0.33
C SER A 44 13.05 0.17 0.89
N ILE A 45 11.79 0.60 1.04
CA ILE A 45 10.90 0.05 2.06
C ILE A 45 10.69 -1.47 1.85
N ILE A 46 10.65 -1.91 0.59
CA ILE A 46 10.50 -3.34 0.23
C ILE A 46 11.63 -4.19 0.80
N ASP A 47 12.85 -3.67 0.92
CA ASP A 47 13.97 -4.41 1.54
C ASP A 47 13.75 -4.63 3.04
N LEU A 48 12.90 -3.82 3.69
CA LEU A 48 12.50 -4.00 5.08
C LEU A 48 11.25 -4.89 5.22
N GLU A 49 10.33 -4.85 4.26
CA GLU A 49 9.12 -5.67 4.22
C GLU A 49 9.44 -7.12 3.84
N PHE A 50 10.33 -7.32 2.88
CA PHE A 50 10.75 -8.64 2.38
C PHE A 50 12.25 -8.90 2.59
N PRO A 51 12.76 -8.85 3.84
CA PRO A 51 14.15 -9.16 4.09
C PRO A 51 14.41 -10.65 3.79
N VAL A 52 15.51 -10.96 3.11
CA VAL A 52 15.90 -12.34 2.75
C VAL A 52 16.10 -13.20 4.01
N SER A 53 16.57 -12.59 5.09
CA SER A 53 16.77 -13.25 6.38
C SER A 53 16.47 -12.31 7.55
N ALA A 54 16.28 -12.88 8.74
CA ALA A 54 16.16 -12.09 9.97
C ALA A 54 17.38 -11.18 10.21
N GLN A 55 18.55 -11.60 9.75
CA GLN A 55 19.80 -10.85 9.88
C GLN A 55 19.86 -9.66 8.91
N ASP A 56 19.24 -9.76 7.74
CA ASP A 56 19.26 -8.67 6.75
C ASP A 56 18.53 -7.44 7.25
N LEU A 57 17.35 -7.62 7.85
CA LEU A 57 16.62 -6.52 8.51
C LEU A 57 17.49 -5.84 9.58
N VAL A 58 18.15 -6.66 10.41
CA VAL A 58 19.06 -6.16 11.46
C VAL A 58 20.24 -5.41 10.85
N ASN A 59 20.83 -5.93 9.77
CA ASN A 59 21.98 -5.31 9.09
C ASN A 59 21.60 -3.97 8.46
N ILE A 60 20.43 -3.88 7.79
CA ILE A 60 19.95 -2.62 7.22
C ILE A 60 19.81 -1.58 8.34
N ILE A 61 19.17 -1.92 9.45
CA ILE A 61 18.94 -0.98 10.55
C ILE A 61 20.26 -0.58 11.21
N LYS A 62 21.17 -1.53 11.50
CA LYS A 62 22.51 -1.23 12.03
C LYS A 62 23.28 -0.31 11.08
N GLY A 63 23.21 -0.58 9.78
CA GLY A 63 23.86 0.25 8.76
C GLY A 63 23.29 1.69 8.71
N ILE A 64 22.00 1.90 9.02
CA ILE A 64 21.43 3.24 9.14
C ILE A 64 22.06 3.97 10.35
N TYR A 65 22.22 3.31 11.48
CA TYR A 65 22.84 3.92 12.66
C TYR A 65 24.35 4.19 12.48
N ALA A 66 25.03 3.41 11.63
CA ALA A 66 26.44 3.61 11.29
C ALA A 66 26.71 4.77 10.32
N LEU A 67 25.67 5.39 9.72
CA LEU A 67 25.83 6.48 8.76
C LEU A 67 26.52 7.72 9.41
N PRO A 68 27.51 8.34 8.74
CA PRO A 68 28.24 9.47 9.27
C PRO A 68 27.47 10.80 9.18
N GLY A 69 27.93 11.81 9.92
CA GLY A 69 27.62 13.22 9.67
C GLY A 69 26.14 13.60 9.74
N GLY A 70 25.35 12.98 10.62
CA GLY A 70 23.91 13.28 10.76
C GLY A 70 23.03 12.68 9.66
N GLN A 71 23.56 11.92 8.72
CA GLN A 71 22.78 11.20 7.70
C GLN A 71 21.91 10.12 8.34
N SER A 72 22.38 9.47 9.41
CA SER A 72 21.61 8.50 10.20
C SER A 72 20.28 9.11 10.65
N GLN A 73 20.32 10.28 11.30
CA GLN A 73 19.10 10.95 11.78
C GLN A 73 18.17 11.36 10.64
N LYS A 74 18.72 11.81 9.49
CA LYS A 74 17.92 12.16 8.32
C LYS A 74 17.22 10.94 7.74
N THR A 75 17.93 9.81 7.60
CA THR A 75 17.34 8.55 7.12
C THR A 75 16.28 8.02 8.08
N LEU A 76 16.56 7.96 9.39
CA LEU A 76 15.60 7.51 10.40
C LEU A 76 14.35 8.40 10.44
N ARG A 77 14.52 9.73 10.35
CA ARG A 77 13.39 10.66 10.30
C ARG A 77 12.53 10.46 9.07
N SER A 78 13.16 10.27 7.90
CA SER A 78 12.45 10.04 6.65
C SER A 78 11.74 8.69 6.64
N LEU A 79 12.38 7.62 7.16
CA LEU A 79 11.80 6.30 7.26
C LEU A 79 10.60 6.27 8.23
N ARG A 80 10.73 6.89 9.42
CA ARG A 80 9.60 7.05 10.33
C ARG A 80 8.48 7.88 9.71
N GLY A 81 8.83 8.97 9.02
CA GLY A 81 7.87 9.79 8.30
C GLY A 81 7.10 9.00 7.24
N GLN A 82 7.78 8.16 6.47
CA GLN A 82 7.13 7.28 5.49
C GLN A 82 6.15 6.32 6.17
N LEU A 83 6.56 5.62 7.24
CA LEU A 83 5.69 4.71 7.99
C LEU A 83 4.48 5.42 8.62
N TYR A 84 4.62 6.69 9.03
CA TYR A 84 3.46 7.48 9.52
C TYR A 84 2.53 7.90 8.37
N VAL A 85 3.06 8.29 7.22
CA VAL A 85 2.23 8.61 6.03
C VAL A 85 1.50 7.37 5.54
N ASP A 86 2.11 6.21 5.68
CA ASP A 86 1.53 4.93 5.29
C ASP A 86 0.26 4.59 6.09
N PHE A 87 0.13 5.01 7.34
CA PHE A 87 -1.14 4.92 8.09
C PHE A 87 -2.31 5.71 7.46
N LEU A 88 -2.04 6.64 6.55
CA LEU A 88 -3.07 7.30 5.72
C LEU A 88 -3.20 6.63 4.34
N PHE A 89 -2.11 6.11 3.79
CA PHE A 89 -2.12 5.37 2.54
C PHE A 89 -2.94 4.09 2.65
N MET A 90 -2.71 3.29 3.71
CA MET A 90 -3.39 2.01 3.95
C MET A 90 -4.93 2.11 3.84
N PRO A 91 -5.63 2.94 4.65
CA PRO A 91 -7.08 2.99 4.55
C PRO A 91 -7.54 3.45 3.17
N ALA A 92 -6.82 4.38 2.52
CA ALA A 92 -7.17 4.84 1.19
C ALA A 92 -7.06 3.71 0.16
N ALA A 93 -5.98 2.92 0.18
CA ALA A 93 -5.76 1.80 -0.73
C ALA A 93 -6.78 0.68 -0.51
N TYR A 94 -6.93 0.20 0.73
CA TYR A 94 -7.80 -0.94 1.02
C TYR A 94 -9.29 -0.59 0.91
N ILE A 95 -9.73 0.61 1.31
CA ILE A 95 -11.08 1.09 1.08
C ILE A 95 -11.33 1.25 -0.42
N GLY A 96 -10.36 1.75 -1.18
CA GLY A 96 -10.46 1.83 -2.64
C GLY A 96 -10.75 0.47 -3.27
N VAL A 97 -9.94 -0.56 -2.97
CA VAL A 97 -10.16 -1.92 -3.49
C VAL A 97 -11.47 -2.51 -2.98
N PHE A 98 -11.82 -2.31 -1.71
CA PHE A 98 -13.12 -2.71 -1.16
C PHE A 98 -14.28 -2.13 -1.98
N LEU A 99 -14.26 -0.83 -2.26
CA LEU A 99 -15.30 -0.16 -3.04
C LEU A 99 -15.40 -0.72 -4.45
N LEU A 100 -14.26 -0.99 -5.12
CA LEU A 100 -14.27 -1.65 -6.44
C LEU A 100 -14.90 -3.05 -6.37
N CYS A 101 -14.53 -3.87 -5.39
CA CYS A 101 -15.13 -5.18 -5.18
C CYS A 101 -16.64 -5.10 -4.97
N MET A 102 -17.12 -4.12 -4.17
CA MET A 102 -18.55 -3.94 -3.90
C MET A 102 -19.31 -3.44 -5.14
N GLN A 103 -18.70 -2.59 -5.98
CA GLN A 103 -19.28 -2.18 -7.26
C GLN A 103 -19.45 -3.38 -8.20
N VAL A 104 -18.45 -4.25 -8.29
CA VAL A 104 -18.53 -5.48 -9.09
C VAL A 104 -19.60 -6.43 -8.51
N SER A 105 -19.57 -6.67 -7.20
CA SER A 105 -20.53 -7.51 -6.49
C SER A 105 -21.98 -7.11 -6.79
N SER A 106 -22.28 -5.80 -6.86
CA SER A 106 -23.61 -5.29 -7.15
C SER A 106 -24.12 -5.57 -8.57
N LYS A 107 -23.26 -5.95 -9.49
CA LYS A 107 -23.56 -6.24 -10.91
C LYS A 107 -23.51 -7.74 -11.24
N MET A 108 -23.02 -8.56 -10.35
CA MET A 108 -22.89 -10.01 -10.52
C MET A 108 -24.13 -10.76 -10.05
N SER A 109 -24.32 -11.99 -10.58
CA SER A 109 -25.29 -12.96 -10.07
C SER A 109 -24.81 -13.57 -8.72
N SER A 110 -25.68 -14.32 -8.03
CA SER A 110 -25.49 -14.77 -6.66
C SER A 110 -24.08 -15.24 -6.29
N PHE A 111 -23.51 -16.19 -7.03
CA PHE A 111 -22.16 -16.69 -6.74
C PHE A 111 -21.08 -15.61 -6.94
N GLY A 112 -21.11 -14.87 -8.04
CA GLY A 112 -20.17 -13.77 -8.29
C GLY A 112 -20.30 -12.65 -7.26
N GLN A 113 -21.52 -12.36 -6.83
CA GLN A 113 -21.82 -11.39 -5.77
C GLN A 113 -21.09 -11.76 -4.47
N ASP A 114 -21.22 -13.02 -4.03
CA ASP A 114 -20.60 -13.51 -2.80
C ASP A 114 -19.07 -13.49 -2.90
N VAL A 115 -18.50 -13.94 -4.02
CA VAL A 115 -17.05 -13.93 -4.26
C VAL A 115 -16.48 -12.51 -4.13
N PHE A 116 -17.07 -11.54 -4.80
CA PHE A 116 -16.57 -10.16 -4.75
C PHE A 116 -16.84 -9.48 -3.40
N ALA A 117 -17.92 -9.84 -2.71
CA ALA A 117 -18.14 -9.39 -1.34
C ALA A 117 -17.05 -9.92 -0.39
N VAL A 118 -16.70 -11.21 -0.50
CA VAL A 118 -15.60 -11.81 0.29
C VAL A 118 -14.27 -11.13 -0.04
N LEU A 119 -13.93 -10.96 -1.34
CA LEU A 119 -12.70 -10.25 -1.74
C LEU A 119 -12.65 -8.82 -1.19
N GLY A 120 -13.78 -8.13 -1.14
CA GLY A 120 -13.87 -6.82 -0.51
C GLY A 120 -13.56 -6.89 0.99
N TRP A 121 -14.18 -7.79 1.74
CA TRP A 121 -13.92 -7.93 3.18
C TRP A 121 -12.52 -8.41 3.52
N LEU A 122 -11.86 -9.18 2.64
CA LEU A 122 -10.45 -9.55 2.80
C LEU A 122 -9.52 -8.33 2.80
N GLN A 123 -9.93 -7.18 2.23
CA GLN A 123 -9.16 -5.94 2.30
C GLN A 123 -9.04 -5.42 3.75
N ALA A 124 -10.03 -5.65 4.59
CA ALA A 124 -9.93 -5.31 6.01
C ALA A 124 -8.87 -6.15 6.74
N ILE A 125 -8.71 -7.41 6.35
CA ILE A 125 -7.65 -8.28 6.89
C ILE A 125 -6.27 -7.77 6.43
N SER A 126 -6.12 -7.45 5.13
CA SER A 126 -4.89 -6.87 4.60
C SER A 126 -4.52 -5.57 5.32
N TRP A 127 -5.49 -4.71 5.59
CA TRP A 127 -5.28 -3.47 6.34
C TRP A 127 -4.78 -3.72 7.76
N ILE A 128 -5.36 -4.69 8.48
CA ILE A 128 -4.90 -5.07 9.82
C ILE A 128 -3.46 -5.61 9.77
N CYS A 129 -3.13 -6.45 8.77
CA CYS A 129 -1.77 -6.96 8.57
C CYS A 129 -0.77 -5.81 8.38
N ASP A 130 -1.13 -4.83 7.58
CA ASP A 130 -0.31 -3.66 7.28
C ASP A 130 -0.08 -2.76 8.52
N ILE A 131 -1.11 -2.56 9.35
CA ILE A 131 -0.97 -1.87 10.64
C ILE A 131 0.03 -2.59 11.55
N ILE A 132 -0.06 -3.93 11.64
CA ILE A 132 0.85 -4.74 12.46
C ILE A 132 2.28 -4.62 11.94
N GLU A 133 2.48 -4.67 10.63
CA GLU A 133 3.76 -4.46 9.96
C GLU A 133 4.38 -3.12 10.31
N ASN A 134 3.65 -2.04 10.10
CA ASN A 134 4.15 -0.69 10.37
C ASN A 134 4.53 -0.49 11.84
N ILE A 135 3.73 -1.02 12.76
CA ILE A 135 4.05 -0.99 14.19
C ILE A 135 5.32 -1.80 14.47
N TYR A 136 5.45 -2.98 13.84
CA TYR A 136 6.65 -3.82 13.98
C TYR A 136 7.90 -3.09 13.49
N LEU A 137 7.87 -2.51 12.29
CA LEU A 137 8.98 -1.76 11.71
C LEU A 137 9.33 -0.52 12.55
N LEU A 138 8.34 0.26 12.99
CA LEU A 138 8.56 1.41 13.86
C LEU A 138 9.26 1.03 15.18
N ASN A 139 8.89 -0.12 15.77
CA ASN A 139 9.54 -0.62 16.98
C ASN A 139 10.97 -1.08 16.70
N LYS A 140 11.22 -1.76 15.56
CA LYS A 140 12.59 -2.19 15.17
C LYS A 140 13.52 -1.01 14.92
N ILE A 141 13.02 0.06 14.31
CA ILE A 141 13.80 1.27 14.04
C ILE A 141 14.14 2.04 15.32
N ARG A 142 13.37 1.86 16.40
CA ARG A 142 13.64 2.51 17.70
C ARG A 142 14.66 1.76 18.55
N ALA A 143 14.79 0.46 18.35
CA ALA A 143 15.67 -0.40 19.14
C ALA A 143 17.11 -0.35 18.62
N GLU A 144 18.05 0.03 19.48
CA GLU A 144 19.48 -0.05 19.19
C GLU A 144 20.18 -0.90 20.25
N PRO A 145 20.81 -2.04 19.92
CA PRO A 145 20.78 -2.71 18.63
C PRO A 145 19.46 -3.44 18.37
N PRO A 146 18.98 -3.46 17.10
CA PRO A 146 17.75 -4.17 16.77
C PRO A 146 17.96 -5.69 16.93
N VAL A 147 16.97 -6.36 17.50
CA VAL A 147 16.96 -7.82 17.64
C VAL A 147 15.84 -8.39 16.78
N SER A 148 16.15 -9.38 15.96
CA SER A 148 15.16 -10.14 15.21
C SER A 148 15.37 -11.62 15.45
N THR A 149 14.29 -12.31 15.85
CA THR A 149 14.32 -13.76 16.06
C THR A 149 13.77 -14.47 14.82
N LEU A 150 14.22 -15.70 14.58
CA LEU A 150 13.75 -16.51 13.45
C LEU A 150 12.22 -16.72 13.43
N PRO A 151 11.54 -16.99 14.56
CA PRO A 151 10.09 -17.08 14.60
C PRO A 151 9.38 -15.78 14.22
N ALA A 152 9.88 -14.63 14.72
CA ALA A 152 9.31 -13.33 14.38
C ALA A 152 9.48 -13.01 12.90
N HIS A 153 10.63 -13.31 12.31
CA HIS A 153 10.89 -13.15 10.88
C HIS A 153 9.93 -14.00 10.02
N ARG A 154 9.71 -15.27 10.39
CA ARG A 154 8.76 -16.14 9.66
C ARG A 154 7.33 -15.64 9.77
N ALA A 155 6.90 -15.24 10.96
CA ALA A 155 5.55 -14.68 11.16
C ALA A 155 5.36 -13.41 10.35
N PHE A 156 6.36 -12.54 10.31
CA PHE A 156 6.36 -11.33 9.50
C PHE A 156 6.27 -11.64 7.99
N GLY A 157 7.05 -12.60 7.49
CA GLY A 157 6.97 -13.01 6.09
C GLY A 157 5.60 -13.56 5.67
N TRP A 158 4.93 -14.35 6.52
CA TRP A 158 3.56 -14.80 6.27
C TRP A 158 2.56 -13.64 6.26
N LEU A 159 2.72 -12.68 7.17
CA LEU A 159 1.89 -11.49 7.22
C LEU A 159 1.98 -10.69 5.91
N GLU A 160 3.20 -10.52 5.37
CA GLU A 160 3.42 -9.86 4.07
C GLU A 160 2.75 -10.61 2.92
N ILE A 161 2.90 -11.94 2.87
CA ILE A 161 2.27 -12.77 1.83
C ILE A 161 0.75 -12.64 1.85
N PHE A 162 0.12 -12.69 3.02
CA PHE A 162 -1.33 -12.52 3.15
C PHE A 162 -1.78 -11.10 2.79
N LYS A 163 -1.08 -10.09 3.29
CA LYS A 163 -1.35 -8.68 2.97
C LYS A 163 -1.38 -8.44 1.46
N TRP A 164 -0.28 -8.71 0.81
CA TRP A 164 -0.13 -8.50 -0.63
C TRP A 164 -1.00 -9.43 -1.47
N GLY A 165 -1.14 -10.69 -1.06
CA GLY A 165 -1.97 -11.67 -1.76
C GLY A 165 -3.42 -11.23 -1.84
N PHE A 166 -4.05 -10.89 -0.72
CA PHE A 166 -5.44 -10.45 -0.70
C PHE A 166 -5.64 -9.10 -1.39
N ALA A 167 -4.71 -8.16 -1.20
CA ALA A 167 -4.78 -6.85 -1.85
C ALA A 167 -4.71 -6.99 -3.38
N LEU A 168 -3.73 -7.73 -3.90
CA LEU A 168 -3.55 -7.92 -5.35
C LEU A 168 -4.69 -8.70 -5.98
N ILE A 169 -5.14 -9.80 -5.35
CA ILE A 169 -6.26 -10.58 -5.89
C ILE A 169 -7.52 -9.71 -5.96
N GLY A 170 -7.84 -8.97 -4.88
CA GLY A 170 -8.97 -8.06 -4.86
C GLY A 170 -8.89 -6.98 -5.92
N ALA A 171 -7.74 -6.32 -6.05
CA ALA A 171 -7.51 -5.25 -7.01
C ALA A 171 -7.58 -5.75 -8.47
N VAL A 172 -6.85 -6.83 -8.79
CA VAL A 172 -6.80 -7.37 -10.16
C VAL A 172 -8.16 -7.91 -10.60
N CYS A 173 -8.83 -8.71 -9.74
CA CYS A 173 -10.13 -9.27 -10.07
C CYS A 173 -11.19 -8.18 -10.24
N SER A 174 -11.25 -7.20 -9.33
CA SER A 174 -12.24 -6.13 -9.43
C SER A 174 -11.98 -5.20 -10.61
N ALA A 175 -10.73 -4.81 -10.87
CA ALA A 175 -10.38 -3.97 -12.01
C ALA A 175 -10.69 -4.67 -13.35
N SER A 176 -10.38 -5.96 -13.47
CA SER A 176 -10.68 -6.75 -14.67
C SER A 176 -12.19 -6.87 -14.91
N ALA A 177 -12.97 -7.15 -13.86
CA ALA A 177 -14.42 -7.24 -13.96
C ALA A 177 -15.06 -5.88 -14.32
N LEU A 178 -14.58 -4.78 -13.73
CA LEU A 178 -15.04 -3.43 -14.05
C LEU A 178 -14.76 -3.04 -15.50
N PHE A 179 -13.57 -3.36 -15.98
CA PHE A 179 -13.20 -3.14 -17.38
C PHE A 179 -14.13 -3.92 -18.33
N TYR A 180 -14.41 -5.19 -18.03
CA TYR A 180 -15.38 -5.98 -18.78
C TYR A 180 -16.77 -5.36 -18.77
N PHE A 181 -17.26 -4.89 -17.62
CA PHE A 181 -18.57 -4.27 -17.49
C PHE A 181 -18.69 -2.96 -18.27
N TRP A 182 -17.63 -2.16 -18.36
CA TRP A 182 -17.63 -0.97 -19.23
C TRP A 182 -17.70 -1.34 -20.72
N LEU A 183 -16.92 -2.35 -21.14
CA LEU A 183 -16.93 -2.80 -22.53
C LEU A 183 -18.28 -3.38 -22.95
N THR A 184 -19.01 -4.02 -22.05
CA THR A 184 -20.32 -4.63 -22.31
C THR A 184 -21.51 -3.70 -22.07
N GLY A 185 -21.26 -2.43 -21.71
CA GLY A 185 -22.31 -1.43 -21.51
C GLY A 185 -23.17 -1.62 -20.25
N LEU A 186 -22.69 -2.40 -19.27
CA LEU A 186 -23.38 -2.61 -17.98
C LEU A 186 -23.29 -1.39 -17.05
N TYR A 187 -22.40 -0.45 -17.33
CA TYR A 187 -22.35 0.85 -16.67
C TYR A 187 -22.92 1.95 -17.58
N SER A 188 -23.62 2.91 -16.96
CA SER A 188 -24.16 4.06 -17.68
C SER A 188 -23.03 4.97 -18.20
N PRO A 189 -23.25 5.75 -19.26
CA PRO A 189 -22.28 6.74 -19.76
C PRO A 189 -21.81 7.74 -18.70
N ASP A 190 -22.65 8.04 -17.70
CA ASP A 190 -22.29 8.93 -16.58
C ASP A 190 -21.11 8.43 -15.77
N SER A 191 -20.88 7.10 -15.75
CA SER A 191 -19.72 6.51 -15.08
C SER A 191 -18.39 6.85 -15.76
N LEU A 192 -18.40 7.25 -17.03
CA LEU A 192 -17.21 7.70 -17.76
C LEU A 192 -16.58 8.96 -17.16
N LEU A 193 -17.39 9.80 -16.48
CA LEU A 193 -16.85 10.94 -15.75
C LEU A 193 -15.84 10.51 -14.67
N TYR A 194 -16.15 9.45 -13.93
CA TYR A 194 -15.24 8.93 -12.89
C TYR A 194 -13.98 8.32 -13.48
N LEU A 195 -14.08 7.65 -14.63
CA LEU A 195 -12.92 7.18 -15.36
C LEU A 195 -12.01 8.34 -15.79
N LEU A 196 -12.60 9.43 -16.27
CA LEU A 196 -11.85 10.63 -16.63
C LEU A 196 -11.13 11.24 -15.40
N ILE A 197 -11.81 11.30 -14.23
CA ILE A 197 -11.20 11.77 -12.99
C ILE A 197 -9.98 10.90 -12.62
N ILE A 198 -10.11 9.58 -12.65
CA ILE A 198 -9.02 8.64 -12.35
C ILE A 198 -7.83 8.86 -13.31
N VAL A 199 -8.09 9.02 -14.60
CA VAL A 199 -7.05 9.29 -15.60
C VAL A 199 -6.34 10.60 -15.33
N VAL A 200 -7.07 11.66 -14.95
CA VAL A 200 -6.49 12.96 -14.58
C VAL A 200 -5.65 12.82 -13.31
N GLU A 201 -6.13 12.14 -12.29
CA GLU A 201 -5.38 11.89 -11.04
C GLU A 201 -4.06 11.15 -11.30
N ILE A 202 -4.09 10.10 -12.12
CA ILE A 202 -2.88 9.37 -12.55
C ILE A 202 -1.95 10.30 -13.33
N GLY A 203 -2.46 11.09 -14.26
CA GLY A 203 -1.68 12.04 -15.04
C GLY A 203 -0.96 13.07 -14.17
N VAL A 204 -1.67 13.67 -13.22
CA VAL A 204 -1.11 14.62 -12.25
C VAL A 204 -0.01 13.96 -11.41
N PHE A 205 -0.26 12.75 -10.91
CA PHE A 205 0.69 11.97 -10.14
C PHE A 205 1.98 11.69 -10.91
N LEU A 206 1.88 11.23 -12.16
CA LEU A 206 3.05 10.94 -13.01
C LEU A 206 3.87 12.20 -13.31
N ILE A 207 3.21 13.33 -13.56
CA ILE A 207 3.89 14.63 -13.76
C ILE A 207 4.59 15.06 -12.47
N ALA A 208 3.94 14.93 -11.33
CA ALA A 208 4.50 15.28 -10.03
C ALA A 208 5.76 14.45 -9.71
N ILE A 209 5.71 13.13 -9.90
CA ILE A 209 6.87 12.24 -9.68
C ILE A 209 8.05 12.62 -10.60
N LYS A 210 7.78 12.95 -11.87
CA LYS A 210 8.83 13.30 -12.83
C LYS A 210 9.52 14.62 -12.50
N LYS A 211 8.79 15.57 -11.87
CA LYS A 211 9.34 16.88 -11.50
C LYS A 211 10.01 16.90 -10.12
N ALA A 212 9.72 15.95 -9.27
CA ALA A 212 10.26 15.84 -7.92
C ALA A 212 11.60 15.12 -7.89
#